data_cc5d3dc0e90db7919a35104db2f61478
#
_entry.id   cc5d3dc0e90db7919a35104db2f61478
#
_cell.length_a   1.000
_cell.length_b   1.000
_cell.length_c   1.000
_cell.angle_alpha   90.00
_cell.angle_beta   90.00
_cell.angle_gamma   90.00
#
_symmetry.space_group_name_H-M   'P 1'
#
loop_
_entity.id
_entity.type
_entity.pdbx_description
1 polymer ?
#
loop_
_entity_poly.entity_id
_entity_poly.type
_entity_poly.pdbx_seq_one_letter_code
_entity_poly.pdbx_strand_id
1 'polypeptide(L)'
;MNILSIRIKNLASLSGEHLIDFESDPLASAGLFAIVGKTGAGKSTILDAMCLALFNRIPRLKDSDGKLQDVDGSELLTNSPLTVLRRGTAHGYAELCFIAQDQKRYIARWELKRSREKADGKLQSVQRSLKCVTDGVVVADKAKAVDENIKRITQLSFEQFTRAVLLAQSEVTVFLKARDNERGELLEYLTNSAIFGKIGQLAYEKTKSVATQRKELENVLGHIELLTDEQVTALSTQFQQCDRDYK
;
A
#
# COMPACT_ATOMS: atom_id res chain seq x y z
N MET A 1 -8.32 8.88 3.40
CA MET A 1 -9.19 7.81 4.00
C MET A 1 -9.65 8.30 5.35
N ASN A 2 -10.94 8.25 5.64
CA ASN A 2 -11.50 8.60 6.94
C ASN A 2 -12.21 7.36 7.53
N ILE A 3 -11.84 6.95 8.75
CA ILE A 3 -12.43 5.79 9.44
C ILE A 3 -13.70 6.24 10.13
N LEU A 4 -14.82 5.55 9.88
CA LEU A 4 -16.14 5.88 10.39
C LEU A 4 -16.55 5.00 11.57
N SER A 5 -16.31 3.69 11.47
CA SER A 5 -16.56 2.78 12.57
C SER A 5 -15.72 1.52 12.47
N ILE A 6 -15.53 0.86 13.60
CA ILE A 6 -14.90 -0.46 13.67
C ILE A 6 -15.77 -1.38 14.51
N ARG A 7 -16.04 -2.58 13.99
CA ARG A 7 -16.74 -3.63 14.69
C ARG A 7 -15.84 -4.84 14.87
N ILE A 8 -15.74 -5.36 16.06
CA ILE A 8 -14.81 -6.42 16.46
C ILE A 8 -15.57 -7.49 17.21
N LYS A 9 -15.31 -8.77 16.89
CA LYS A 9 -15.86 -9.89 17.63
C LYS A 9 -14.79 -10.92 17.93
N ASN A 10 -14.63 -11.26 19.20
CA ASN A 10 -13.78 -12.36 19.69
C ASN A 10 -12.34 -12.34 19.15
N LEU A 11 -11.67 -11.20 19.23
CA LEU A 11 -10.28 -11.09 18.85
C LEU A 11 -9.39 -10.83 20.06
N ALA A 12 -8.33 -11.59 20.19
CA ALA A 12 -7.33 -11.51 21.26
C ALA A 12 -7.99 -11.41 22.66
N SER A 13 -7.81 -10.29 23.37
CA SER A 13 -8.39 -10.07 24.70
C SER A 13 -9.87 -9.64 24.66
N LEU A 14 -10.39 -9.18 23.52
CA LEU A 14 -11.77 -8.72 23.39
C LEU A 14 -12.72 -9.91 23.22
N SER A 15 -13.64 -10.07 24.18
CA SER A 15 -14.65 -11.12 24.18
C SER A 15 -16.02 -10.54 23.81
N GLY A 16 -16.76 -11.26 22.98
CA GLY A 16 -18.05 -10.76 22.49
C GLY A 16 -17.90 -9.77 21.33
N GLU A 17 -18.94 -9.03 21.07
CA GLU A 17 -19.01 -8.04 19.99
C GLU A 17 -18.87 -6.63 20.54
N HIS A 18 -18.02 -5.83 19.89
CA HIS A 18 -17.75 -4.46 20.25
C HIS A 18 -17.87 -3.59 19.00
N LEU A 19 -18.57 -2.46 19.13
CA LEU A 19 -18.66 -1.42 18.10
C LEU A 19 -18.05 -0.14 18.67
N ILE A 20 -17.17 0.47 17.88
CA ILE A 20 -16.68 1.82 18.11
C ILE A 20 -17.11 2.64 16.89
N ASP A 21 -17.99 3.60 17.14
CA ASP A 21 -18.56 4.48 16.12
C ASP A 21 -17.95 5.88 16.27
N PHE A 22 -17.20 6.28 15.26
CA PHE A 22 -16.53 7.59 15.22
C PHE A 22 -17.44 8.67 14.62
N GLU A 23 -18.61 8.32 14.07
CA GLU A 23 -19.60 9.26 13.57
C GLU A 23 -20.59 9.71 14.67
N SER A 24 -20.60 9.04 15.82
CA SER A 24 -21.47 9.36 16.94
C SER A 24 -20.74 10.18 18.00
N ASP A 25 -21.47 11.10 18.67
CA ASP A 25 -20.93 11.82 19.82
C ASP A 25 -20.70 10.84 21.03
N PRO A 26 -19.65 11.09 21.81
CA PRO A 26 -18.74 12.25 21.80
C PRO A 26 -17.55 12.16 20.82
N LEU A 27 -17.37 11.05 20.08
CA LEU A 27 -16.21 10.87 19.22
C LEU A 27 -16.27 11.73 17.96
N ALA A 28 -17.46 11.96 17.41
CA ALA A 28 -17.63 12.76 16.19
C ALA A 28 -17.22 14.22 16.36
N SER A 29 -17.52 14.78 17.54
CA SER A 29 -17.18 16.18 17.88
C SER A 29 -15.78 16.35 18.48
N ALA A 30 -15.14 15.24 18.93
CA ALA A 30 -13.82 15.26 19.53
C ALA A 30 -12.74 15.34 18.42
N GLY A 31 -12.03 16.46 18.33
CA GLY A 31 -10.88 16.57 17.41
C GLY A 31 -9.73 15.63 17.78
N LEU A 32 -9.61 15.28 19.07
CA LEU A 32 -8.63 14.35 19.61
C LEU A 32 -9.27 13.53 20.74
N PHE A 33 -9.03 12.23 20.75
CA PHE A 33 -9.46 11.34 21.83
C PHE A 33 -8.35 10.35 22.22
N ALA A 34 -8.41 9.82 23.42
CA ALA A 34 -7.47 8.84 23.93
C ALA A 34 -8.15 7.52 24.29
N ILE A 35 -7.55 6.39 23.84
CA ILE A 35 -7.96 5.05 24.24
C ILE A 35 -7.14 4.66 25.46
N VAL A 36 -7.76 4.66 26.63
CA VAL A 36 -7.12 4.34 27.92
C VAL A 36 -7.62 3.01 28.48
N GLY A 37 -6.79 2.35 29.27
CA GLY A 37 -7.13 1.07 29.91
C GLY A 37 -5.89 0.35 30.42
N LYS A 38 -6.10 -0.67 31.26
CA LYS A 38 -5.04 -1.53 31.81
C LYS A 38 -4.30 -2.28 30.69
N THR A 39 -3.09 -2.76 30.99
CA THR A 39 -2.36 -3.67 30.08
C THR A 39 -3.22 -4.92 29.84
N GLY A 40 -3.31 -5.37 28.60
CA GLY A 40 -4.17 -6.50 28.22
C GLY A 40 -5.64 -6.17 27.96
N ALA A 41 -6.11 -4.94 28.19
CA ALA A 41 -7.51 -4.53 27.99
C ALA A 41 -7.97 -4.50 26.51
N GLY A 42 -7.09 -4.76 25.54
CA GLY A 42 -7.47 -4.82 24.13
C GLY A 42 -7.23 -3.55 23.33
N LYS A 43 -6.56 -2.53 23.88
CA LYS A 43 -6.26 -1.27 23.17
C LYS A 43 -5.57 -1.51 21.82
N SER A 44 -4.49 -2.28 21.81
CA SER A 44 -3.78 -2.64 20.57
C SER A 44 -4.60 -3.57 19.68
N THR A 45 -5.52 -4.35 20.23
CA THR A 45 -6.41 -5.22 19.45
C THR A 45 -7.34 -4.42 18.54
N ILE A 46 -7.71 -3.21 18.92
CA ILE A 46 -8.50 -2.30 18.07
C ILE A 46 -7.71 -1.93 16.82
N LEU A 47 -6.42 -1.58 16.98
CA LEU A 47 -5.52 -1.27 15.86
C LEU A 47 -5.23 -2.51 14.99
N ASP A 48 -5.01 -3.67 15.63
CA ASP A 48 -4.86 -4.94 14.93
C ASP A 48 -6.08 -5.28 14.08
N ALA A 49 -7.30 -5.02 14.60
CA ALA A 49 -8.55 -5.29 13.90
C ALA A 49 -8.69 -4.41 12.63
N MET A 50 -8.26 -3.14 12.68
CA MET A 50 -8.20 -2.29 11.49
C MET A 50 -7.26 -2.88 10.43
N CYS A 51 -6.07 -3.31 10.84
CA CYS A 51 -5.10 -3.94 9.95
C CYS A 51 -5.59 -5.28 9.38
N LEU A 52 -6.29 -6.10 10.18
CA LEU A 52 -6.90 -7.35 9.72
C LEU A 52 -7.97 -7.10 8.65
N ALA A 53 -8.89 -6.17 8.91
CA ALA A 53 -9.98 -5.85 7.99
C ALA A 53 -9.44 -5.40 6.62
N LEU A 54 -8.42 -4.55 6.61
CA LEU A 54 -7.85 -3.99 5.39
C LEU A 54 -6.83 -4.92 4.71
N PHE A 55 -5.91 -5.53 5.47
CA PHE A 55 -4.71 -6.15 4.91
C PHE A 55 -4.50 -7.62 5.28
N ASN A 56 -5.35 -8.21 6.13
CA ASN A 56 -5.15 -9.56 6.66
C ASN A 56 -3.76 -9.73 7.33
N ARG A 57 -3.25 -8.69 7.97
CA ARG A 57 -1.95 -8.64 8.64
C ARG A 57 -2.08 -7.93 9.99
N ILE A 58 -1.14 -8.24 10.90
CA ILE A 58 -1.04 -7.60 12.22
C ILE A 58 0.38 -7.08 12.38
N PRO A 59 0.58 -5.78 12.68
CA PRO A 59 1.91 -5.19 12.75
C PRO A 59 2.84 -5.89 13.74
N ARG A 60 2.35 -6.17 14.94
CA ARG A 60 3.12 -6.79 16.04
C ARG A 60 3.50 -8.25 15.81
N LEU A 61 2.90 -8.94 14.84
CA LEU A 61 3.22 -10.33 14.52
C LEU A 61 4.29 -10.48 13.43
N LYS A 62 4.67 -9.38 12.78
CA LYS A 62 5.58 -9.38 11.62
C LYS A 62 6.91 -10.08 11.91
N ASP A 63 7.50 -9.82 13.09
CA ASP A 63 8.81 -10.31 13.49
C ASP A 63 8.73 -11.53 14.42
N SER A 64 7.53 -12.16 14.52
CA SER A 64 7.32 -13.33 15.35
C SER A 64 7.67 -14.58 14.54
N ASP A 65 8.71 -15.29 14.98
CA ASP A 65 9.17 -16.52 14.35
C ASP A 65 9.00 -17.68 15.34
N GLY A 66 8.09 -18.58 15.05
CA GLY A 66 7.78 -19.71 15.91
C GLY A 66 6.48 -20.42 15.54
N LYS A 67 6.14 -21.45 16.31
CA LYS A 67 4.92 -22.24 16.14
C LYS A 67 4.14 -22.27 17.44
N LEU A 68 2.83 -22.23 17.32
CA LEU A 68 1.87 -22.42 18.41
C LEU A 68 1.00 -23.63 18.10
N GLN A 69 0.67 -24.41 19.12
CA GLN A 69 -0.31 -25.47 19.00
C GLN A 69 -1.72 -24.89 19.17
N ASP A 70 -2.60 -25.11 18.19
CA ASP A 70 -4.01 -24.74 18.27
C ASP A 70 -4.79 -25.78 19.11
N VAL A 71 -6.04 -25.48 19.46
CA VAL A 71 -6.90 -26.33 20.29
C VAL A 71 -7.21 -27.68 19.65
N ASP A 72 -7.17 -27.78 18.32
CA ASP A 72 -7.37 -29.03 17.57
C ASP A 72 -6.08 -29.85 17.39
N GLY A 73 -4.96 -29.42 17.98
CA GLY A 73 -3.65 -30.04 17.87
C GLY A 73 -2.87 -29.66 16.61
N SER A 74 -3.42 -28.86 15.71
CA SER A 74 -2.71 -28.36 14.54
C SER A 74 -1.67 -27.30 14.91
N GLU A 75 -0.59 -27.19 14.11
CA GLU A 75 0.43 -26.15 14.29
C GLU A 75 0.03 -24.89 13.53
N LEU A 76 0.14 -23.74 14.20
CA LEU A 76 -0.03 -22.41 13.63
C LEU A 76 1.30 -21.65 13.74
N LEU A 77 1.65 -20.93 12.69
CA LEU A 77 2.78 -19.99 12.75
C LEU A 77 2.40 -18.79 13.64
N THR A 78 3.32 -18.37 14.50
CA THR A 78 3.08 -17.25 15.43
C THR A 78 2.84 -15.92 14.72
N ASN A 79 3.37 -15.75 13.50
CA ASN A 79 3.14 -14.58 12.65
C ASN A 79 1.82 -14.65 11.86
N SER A 80 1.08 -15.77 11.94
CA SER A 80 -0.18 -15.92 11.23
C SER A 80 -1.29 -15.07 11.86
N PRO A 81 -2.10 -14.34 11.08
CA PRO A 81 -3.27 -13.61 11.58
C PRO A 81 -4.34 -14.52 12.18
N LEU A 82 -4.29 -15.84 11.92
CA LEU A 82 -5.20 -16.82 12.52
C LEU A 82 -5.07 -16.90 14.04
N THR A 83 -3.88 -16.59 14.57
CA THR A 83 -3.59 -16.64 16.02
C THR A 83 -4.35 -15.61 16.84
N VAL A 84 -4.96 -14.61 16.18
CA VAL A 84 -5.70 -13.54 16.86
C VAL A 84 -7.10 -13.96 17.29
N LEU A 85 -7.65 -15.05 16.75
CA LEU A 85 -8.93 -15.55 17.20
C LEU A 85 -8.86 -15.89 18.68
N ARG A 86 -9.78 -15.33 19.47
CA ARG A 86 -9.82 -15.57 20.91
C ARG A 86 -9.98 -17.06 21.22
N ARG A 87 -9.13 -17.58 22.09
CA ARG A 87 -9.22 -18.98 22.54
C ARG A 87 -10.56 -19.25 23.21
N GLY A 88 -11.13 -20.43 22.97
CA GLY A 88 -12.43 -20.82 23.48
C GLY A 88 -13.61 -20.22 22.69
N THR A 89 -13.36 -19.62 21.51
CA THR A 89 -14.42 -19.12 20.63
C THR A 89 -14.37 -19.80 19.26
N ALA A 90 -15.54 -19.97 18.66
CA ALA A 90 -15.71 -20.63 17.36
C ALA A 90 -15.65 -19.65 16.18
N HIS A 91 -15.85 -18.35 16.44
CA HIS A 91 -16.03 -17.34 15.40
C HIS A 91 -15.54 -15.97 15.88
N GLY A 92 -14.82 -15.29 15.04
CA GLY A 92 -14.38 -13.92 15.26
C GLY A 92 -14.28 -13.15 13.95
N TYR A 93 -14.40 -11.82 14.04
CA TYR A 93 -14.28 -10.96 12.88
C TYR A 93 -13.78 -9.55 13.24
N ALA A 94 -13.23 -8.88 12.25
CA ALA A 94 -12.96 -7.45 12.23
C ALA A 94 -13.66 -6.84 11.01
N GLU A 95 -14.40 -5.75 11.23
CA GLU A 95 -15.11 -5.03 10.18
C GLU A 95 -14.83 -3.55 10.33
N LEU A 96 -14.36 -2.91 9.24
CA LEU A 96 -14.00 -1.51 9.20
C LEU A 96 -14.87 -0.78 8.19
N CYS A 97 -15.59 0.25 8.64
CA CYS A 97 -16.30 1.18 7.78
C CYS A 97 -15.44 2.44 7.58
N PHE A 98 -15.26 2.86 6.33
CA PHE A 98 -14.42 4.02 6.01
C PHE A 98 -14.87 4.72 4.73
N ILE A 99 -14.52 6.01 4.62
CA ILE A 99 -14.62 6.78 3.38
C ILE A 99 -13.24 6.77 2.71
N ALA A 100 -13.21 6.41 1.43
CA ALA A 100 -12.00 6.40 0.63
C ALA A 100 -11.75 7.75 -0.07
N GLN A 101 -10.73 7.84 -0.93
CA GLN A 101 -10.40 9.08 -1.63
C GLN A 101 -11.47 9.48 -2.66
N ASP A 102 -12.21 8.53 -3.19
CA ASP A 102 -13.34 8.74 -4.11
C ASP A 102 -14.64 9.21 -3.43
N GLN A 103 -14.55 9.55 -2.11
CA GLN A 103 -15.66 9.99 -1.25
C GLN A 103 -16.78 8.95 -1.09
N LYS A 104 -16.56 7.70 -1.49
CA LYS A 104 -17.50 6.61 -1.28
C LYS A 104 -17.25 5.91 0.05
N ARG A 105 -18.33 5.40 0.63
CA ARG A 105 -18.31 4.62 1.87
C ARG A 105 -18.12 3.14 1.56
N TYR A 106 -17.14 2.53 2.24
CA TYR A 106 -16.82 1.12 2.09
C TYR A 106 -16.84 0.40 3.43
N ILE A 107 -17.16 -0.89 3.40
CA ILE A 107 -17.01 -1.82 4.51
C ILE A 107 -16.04 -2.92 4.07
N ALA A 108 -14.91 -3.03 4.77
CA ALA A 108 -13.98 -4.13 4.66
C ALA A 108 -14.18 -5.07 5.85
N ARG A 109 -14.33 -6.37 5.59
CA ARG A 109 -14.56 -7.40 6.61
C ARG A 109 -13.53 -8.52 6.47
N TRP A 110 -12.94 -8.89 7.59
CA TRP A 110 -12.13 -10.07 7.82
C TRP A 110 -12.87 -10.97 8.81
N GLU A 111 -13.02 -12.25 8.50
CA GLU A 111 -13.78 -13.19 9.30
C GLU A 111 -13.08 -14.55 9.36
N LEU A 112 -13.03 -15.12 10.55
CA LEU A 112 -12.44 -16.43 10.83
C LEU A 112 -13.41 -17.29 11.62
N LYS A 113 -13.62 -18.53 11.16
CA LYS A 113 -14.48 -19.51 11.79
C LYS A 113 -13.75 -20.81 12.07
N ARG A 114 -14.24 -21.55 13.08
CA ARG A 114 -13.85 -22.92 13.30
C ARG A 114 -14.89 -23.86 12.69
N SER A 115 -14.47 -25.06 12.36
CA SER A 115 -15.34 -26.09 11.78
C SER A 115 -16.52 -26.38 12.73
N ARG A 116 -17.70 -26.55 12.12
CA ARG A 116 -18.98 -26.83 12.83
C ARG A 116 -19.35 -25.79 13.90
N GLU A 117 -18.77 -24.60 13.82
CA GLU A 117 -18.96 -23.53 14.82
C GLU A 117 -18.66 -23.99 16.26
N LYS A 118 -17.71 -24.90 16.42
CA LYS A 118 -17.25 -25.40 17.74
C LYS A 118 -15.92 -24.76 18.10
N ALA A 119 -15.78 -24.41 19.40
CA ALA A 119 -14.58 -23.76 19.93
C ALA A 119 -13.31 -24.64 19.84
N ASP A 120 -13.47 -25.95 19.82
CA ASP A 120 -12.44 -26.97 19.64
C ASP A 120 -12.26 -27.43 18.18
N GLY A 121 -13.07 -26.89 17.26
CA GLY A 121 -13.01 -27.21 15.85
C GLY A 121 -11.77 -26.66 15.16
N LYS A 122 -11.35 -27.29 14.05
CA LYS A 122 -10.25 -26.82 13.20
C LYS A 122 -10.55 -25.46 12.61
N LEU A 123 -9.54 -24.57 12.59
CA LEU A 123 -9.62 -23.28 11.93
C LEU A 123 -9.88 -23.44 10.42
N GLN A 124 -10.80 -22.67 9.91
CA GLN A 124 -11.08 -22.59 8.48
C GLN A 124 -10.23 -21.48 7.83
N SER A 125 -10.26 -21.41 6.50
CA SER A 125 -9.63 -20.32 5.78
C SER A 125 -10.32 -18.98 6.10
N VAL A 126 -9.52 -17.92 6.18
CA VAL A 126 -10.03 -16.56 6.37
C VAL A 126 -10.97 -16.19 5.24
N GLN A 127 -12.14 -15.70 5.59
CA GLN A 127 -13.08 -15.07 4.66
C GLN A 127 -12.88 -13.58 4.68
N ARG A 128 -12.86 -12.97 3.51
CA ARG A 128 -12.71 -11.53 3.37
C ARG A 128 -13.70 -11.00 2.36
N SER A 129 -14.23 -9.81 2.63
CA SER A 129 -15.11 -9.11 1.70
C SER A 129 -14.89 -7.61 1.75
N LEU A 130 -15.16 -6.96 0.63
CA LEU A 130 -15.17 -5.51 0.49
C LEU A 130 -16.48 -5.11 -0.19
N LYS A 131 -17.25 -4.28 0.48
CA LYS A 131 -18.55 -3.78 0.00
C LYS A 131 -18.51 -2.26 -0.13
N CYS A 132 -18.96 -1.73 -1.25
CA CYS A 132 -19.28 -0.31 -1.39
C CYS A 132 -20.70 -0.10 -0.85
N VAL A 133 -20.83 0.65 0.25
CA VAL A 133 -22.13 0.95 0.87
C VAL A 133 -22.89 1.97 0.05
N THR A 134 -22.19 2.96 -0.50
CA THR A 134 -22.78 4.03 -1.32
C THR A 134 -23.48 3.47 -2.55
N ASP A 135 -22.87 2.52 -3.23
CA ASP A 135 -23.41 1.92 -4.45
C ASP A 135 -24.21 0.63 -4.17
N GLY A 136 -24.18 0.12 -2.92
CA GLY A 136 -24.86 -1.12 -2.53
C GLY A 136 -24.25 -2.40 -3.10
N VAL A 137 -23.03 -2.37 -3.64
CA VAL A 137 -22.39 -3.44 -4.41
C VAL A 137 -21.30 -4.12 -3.61
N VAL A 138 -21.19 -5.45 -3.71
CA VAL A 138 -20.03 -6.20 -3.25
C VAL A 138 -18.91 -6.03 -4.28
N VAL A 139 -17.84 -5.33 -3.89
CA VAL A 139 -16.69 -5.03 -4.76
C VAL A 139 -15.79 -6.26 -4.93
N ALA A 140 -15.58 -7.01 -3.84
CA ALA A 140 -14.76 -8.22 -3.83
C ALA A 140 -15.13 -9.12 -2.65
N ASP A 141 -15.07 -10.44 -2.87
CA ASP A 141 -15.33 -11.49 -1.87
C ASP A 141 -14.22 -12.55 -1.78
N LYS A 142 -13.21 -12.46 -2.65
CA LYS A 142 -12.03 -13.34 -2.63
C LYS A 142 -10.83 -12.57 -2.07
N ALA A 143 -10.05 -13.20 -1.21
CA ALA A 143 -8.95 -12.57 -0.49
C ALA A 143 -8.01 -11.75 -1.40
N LYS A 144 -7.56 -12.30 -2.52
CA LYS A 144 -6.66 -11.63 -3.47
C LYS A 144 -7.34 -10.40 -4.12
N ALA A 145 -8.59 -10.54 -4.54
CA ALA A 145 -9.35 -9.43 -5.13
C ALA A 145 -9.62 -8.32 -4.09
N VAL A 146 -9.84 -8.68 -2.82
CA VAL A 146 -9.98 -7.70 -1.72
C VAL A 146 -8.68 -6.91 -1.54
N ASP A 147 -7.51 -7.58 -1.54
CA ASP A 147 -6.21 -6.90 -1.41
C ASP A 147 -5.97 -5.90 -2.54
N GLU A 148 -6.20 -6.31 -3.78
CA GLU A 148 -6.04 -5.46 -4.96
C GLU A 148 -6.97 -4.25 -4.92
N ASN A 149 -8.24 -4.45 -4.59
CA ASN A 149 -9.23 -3.38 -4.52
C ASN A 149 -8.97 -2.43 -3.35
N ILE A 150 -8.59 -2.93 -2.17
CA ILE A 150 -8.22 -2.08 -1.03
C ILE A 150 -7.04 -1.19 -1.40
N LYS A 151 -5.98 -1.77 -1.98
CA LYS A 151 -4.83 -0.98 -2.43
C LYS A 151 -5.23 0.08 -3.47
N ARG A 152 -6.10 -0.26 -4.42
CA ARG A 152 -6.58 0.67 -5.46
C ARG A 152 -7.42 1.81 -4.87
N ILE A 153 -8.34 1.50 -3.95
CA ILE A 153 -9.31 2.44 -3.37
C ILE A 153 -8.66 3.35 -2.32
N THR A 154 -7.81 2.78 -1.46
CA THR A 154 -7.14 3.52 -0.39
C THR A 154 -5.83 4.15 -0.84
N GLN A 155 -5.22 3.62 -1.91
CA GLN A 155 -3.87 3.93 -2.38
C GLN A 155 -2.78 3.71 -1.29
N LEU A 156 -3.08 2.83 -0.33
CA LEU A 156 -2.25 2.53 0.82
C LEU A 156 -1.72 1.09 0.75
N SER A 157 -0.42 0.92 0.96
CA SER A 157 0.14 -0.36 1.36
C SER A 157 -0.04 -0.59 2.87
N PHE A 158 0.14 -1.83 3.33
CA PHE A 158 0.13 -2.16 4.75
C PHE A 158 1.18 -1.35 5.52
N GLU A 159 2.39 -1.26 4.98
CA GLU A 159 3.51 -0.53 5.58
C GLU A 159 3.22 0.97 5.67
N GLN A 160 2.63 1.56 4.64
CA GLN A 160 2.22 2.95 4.64
C GLN A 160 1.10 3.21 5.67
N PHE A 161 0.09 2.33 5.72
CA PHE A 161 -1.00 2.46 6.68
C PHE A 161 -0.52 2.38 8.13
N THR A 162 0.36 1.43 8.45
CA THR A 162 0.87 1.25 9.83
C THR A 162 1.79 2.39 10.26
N ARG A 163 2.52 3.00 9.35
CA ARG A 163 3.41 4.13 9.63
C ARG A 163 2.68 5.48 9.66
N ALA A 164 1.75 5.70 8.72
CA ALA A 164 1.11 7.00 8.54
C ALA A 164 -0.18 7.17 9.36
N VAL A 165 -0.97 6.09 9.49
CA VAL A 165 -2.29 6.14 10.12
C VAL A 165 -2.27 5.62 11.55
N LEU A 166 -1.57 4.51 11.81
CA LEU A 166 -1.58 3.89 13.14
C LEU A 166 -0.43 4.31 14.04
N LEU A 167 0.70 4.76 13.52
CA LEU A 167 1.93 5.00 14.29
C LEU A 167 2.14 3.88 15.32
N ALA A 168 2.16 2.63 14.84
CA ALA A 168 2.26 1.45 15.69
C ALA A 168 3.49 1.56 16.61
N GLN A 169 3.41 0.99 17.80
CA GLN A 169 4.29 1.24 18.95
C GLN A 169 5.82 1.20 18.65
N SER A 170 6.26 0.43 17.67
CA SER A 170 7.67 0.38 17.22
C SER A 170 7.96 1.31 16.03
N GLU A 171 6.96 1.69 15.25
CA GLU A 171 7.10 2.41 13.99
C GLU A 171 7.48 3.88 14.18
N VAL A 172 7.11 4.52 15.30
CA VAL A 172 7.54 5.90 15.62
C VAL A 172 9.06 5.95 15.76
N THR A 173 9.66 4.98 16.43
CA THR A 173 11.11 4.89 16.59
C THR A 173 11.80 4.60 15.26
N VAL A 174 11.20 3.74 14.43
CA VAL A 174 11.68 3.44 13.07
C VAL A 174 11.60 4.69 12.19
N PHE A 175 10.50 5.45 12.25
CA PHE A 175 10.35 6.71 11.52
C PHE A 175 11.41 7.75 11.92
N LEU A 176 11.64 7.93 13.23
CA LEU A 176 12.65 8.87 13.73
C LEU A 176 14.08 8.46 13.36
N LYS A 177 14.35 7.16 13.23
CA LYS A 177 15.64 6.59 12.81
C LYS A 177 15.76 6.34 11.31
N ALA A 178 14.66 6.52 10.55
CA ALA A 178 14.63 6.33 9.11
C ALA A 178 15.59 7.29 8.39
N ARG A 179 16.14 6.86 7.28
CA ARG A 179 16.97 7.70 6.40
C ARG A 179 16.12 8.79 5.77
N ASP A 180 16.77 9.88 5.33
CA ASP A 180 16.08 11.04 4.77
C ASP A 180 15.18 10.70 3.59
N ASN A 181 15.60 9.77 2.73
CA ASN A 181 14.81 9.30 1.59
C ASN A 181 13.51 8.60 2.05
N GLU A 182 13.60 7.73 3.06
CA GLU A 182 12.43 6.99 3.60
C GLU A 182 11.46 7.95 4.30
N ARG A 183 11.98 8.98 4.97
CA ARG A 183 11.16 10.06 5.56
C ARG A 183 10.51 10.90 4.48
N GLY A 184 11.23 11.19 3.39
CA GLY A 184 10.72 11.89 2.22
C GLY A 184 9.55 11.17 1.57
N GLU A 185 9.67 9.87 1.28
CA GLU A 185 8.59 9.05 0.73
C GLU A 185 7.34 9.03 1.63
N LEU A 186 7.53 8.99 2.95
CA LEU A 186 6.40 9.03 3.88
C LEU A 186 5.70 10.41 3.88
N LEU A 187 6.46 11.48 3.83
CA LEU A 187 5.92 12.84 3.75
C LEU A 187 5.22 13.08 2.41
N GLU A 188 5.79 12.63 1.29
CA GLU A 188 5.14 12.67 -0.03
C GLU A 188 3.79 11.95 0.00
N TYR A 189 3.74 10.82 0.70
CA TYR A 189 2.51 10.07 0.87
C TYR A 189 1.48 10.84 1.71
N LEU A 190 1.88 11.38 2.87
CA LEU A 190 0.98 12.13 3.76
C LEU A 190 0.43 13.40 3.12
N THR A 191 1.22 14.05 2.28
CA THR A 191 0.84 15.28 1.57
C THR A 191 0.18 15.03 0.23
N ASN A 192 0.00 13.76 -0.18
CA ASN A 192 -0.47 13.36 -1.51
C ASN A 192 0.34 13.99 -2.67
N SER A 193 1.64 14.21 -2.43
CA SER A 193 2.55 14.89 -3.36
C SER A 193 3.35 13.92 -4.24
N ALA A 194 3.13 12.61 -4.14
CA ALA A 194 3.79 11.57 -4.96
C ALA A 194 3.67 11.81 -6.48
N ILE A 195 2.62 12.54 -6.91
CA ILE A 195 2.44 12.94 -8.30
C ILE A 195 3.58 13.84 -8.80
N PHE A 196 4.09 14.73 -7.94
CA PHE A 196 5.19 15.62 -8.30
C PHE A 196 6.50 14.87 -8.46
N GLY A 197 6.79 13.86 -7.62
CA GLY A 197 7.91 12.94 -7.77
C GLY A 197 7.86 12.21 -9.12
N LYS A 198 6.67 11.72 -9.50
CA LYS A 198 6.45 11.03 -10.78
C LYS A 198 6.64 11.96 -11.98
N ILE A 199 6.15 13.21 -11.90
CA ILE A 199 6.37 14.24 -12.91
C ILE A 199 7.87 14.55 -13.04
N GLY A 200 8.57 14.72 -11.91
CA GLY A 200 10.02 14.95 -11.87
C GLY A 200 10.81 13.82 -12.53
N GLN A 201 10.45 12.56 -12.24
CA GLN A 201 11.08 11.40 -12.86
C GLN A 201 10.86 11.38 -14.38
N LEU A 202 9.63 11.60 -14.85
CA LEU A 202 9.32 11.65 -16.29
C LEU A 202 10.06 12.79 -16.99
N ALA A 203 10.15 13.97 -16.37
CA ALA A 203 10.89 15.10 -16.88
C ALA A 203 12.40 14.78 -17.02
N TYR A 204 12.98 14.14 -15.98
CA TYR A 204 14.37 13.71 -15.99
C TYR A 204 14.65 12.68 -17.10
N GLU A 205 13.82 11.64 -17.22
CA GLU A 205 13.95 10.63 -18.26
C GLU A 205 13.86 11.23 -19.67
N LYS A 206 12.91 12.15 -19.86
CA LYS A 206 12.78 12.88 -21.15
C LYS A 206 14.00 13.73 -21.46
N THR A 207 14.49 14.48 -20.47
CA THR A 207 15.69 15.31 -20.62
C THR A 207 16.93 14.46 -20.95
N LYS A 208 17.09 13.32 -20.25
CA LYS A 208 18.19 12.38 -20.49
C LYS A 208 18.13 11.80 -21.92
N SER A 209 16.95 11.40 -22.38
CA SER A 209 16.74 10.90 -23.73
C SER A 209 17.13 11.93 -24.79
N VAL A 210 16.64 13.17 -24.65
CA VAL A 210 16.97 14.26 -25.59
C VAL A 210 18.45 14.60 -25.55
N ALA A 211 19.10 14.63 -24.39
CA ALA A 211 20.52 14.88 -24.25
C ALA A 211 21.36 13.79 -24.93
N THR A 212 20.96 12.53 -24.85
CA THR A 212 21.61 11.41 -25.54
C THR A 212 21.47 11.55 -27.04
N GLN A 213 20.28 11.81 -27.55
CA GLN A 213 20.04 12.02 -28.99
C GLN A 213 20.84 13.21 -29.53
N ARG A 214 20.87 14.32 -28.76
CA ARG A 214 21.68 15.49 -29.12
C ARG A 214 23.16 15.12 -29.23
N LYS A 215 23.71 14.40 -28.26
CA LYS A 215 25.12 13.98 -28.28
C LYS A 215 25.43 13.06 -29.46
N GLU A 216 24.52 12.16 -29.81
CA GLU A 216 24.67 11.30 -30.99
C GLU A 216 24.69 12.11 -32.27
N LEU A 217 23.79 13.10 -32.43
CA LEU A 217 23.75 13.99 -33.56
C LEU A 217 25.01 14.89 -33.64
N GLU A 218 25.48 15.43 -32.51
CA GLU A 218 26.72 16.20 -32.43
C GLU A 218 27.93 15.36 -32.85
N ASN A 219 27.99 14.08 -32.46
CA ASN A 219 29.04 13.16 -32.91
C ASN A 219 28.99 12.91 -34.43
N VAL A 220 27.79 12.69 -34.98
CA VAL A 220 27.61 12.51 -36.42
C VAL A 220 28.05 13.77 -37.20
N LEU A 221 27.64 14.95 -36.71
CA LEU A 221 28.02 16.23 -37.31
C LEU A 221 29.54 16.48 -37.22
N GLY A 222 30.18 16.07 -36.11
CA GLY A 222 31.64 16.20 -35.94
C GLY A 222 32.47 15.34 -36.91
N HIS A 223 31.86 14.31 -37.52
CA HIS A 223 32.49 13.49 -38.56
C HIS A 223 32.24 14.00 -39.97
N ILE A 224 31.40 15.02 -40.15
CA ILE A 224 31.15 15.63 -41.47
C ILE A 224 32.10 16.79 -41.65
N GLU A 225 33.14 16.58 -42.46
CA GLU A 225 33.98 17.66 -42.92
C GLU A 225 33.26 18.45 -44.03
N LEU A 226 32.93 19.69 -43.70
CA LEU A 226 32.37 20.59 -44.71
C LEU A 226 33.51 21.09 -45.62
N LEU A 227 33.38 20.85 -46.91
CA LEU A 227 34.28 21.38 -47.89
C LEU A 227 34.14 22.92 -47.94
N THR A 228 35.25 23.61 -48.03
CA THR A 228 35.22 25.06 -48.27
C THR A 228 34.75 25.36 -49.71
N ASP A 229 34.23 26.56 -49.96
CA ASP A 229 33.75 26.96 -51.27
C ASP A 229 34.85 26.83 -52.35
N GLU A 230 36.10 27.03 -51.95
CA GLU A 230 37.30 26.84 -52.85
C GLU A 230 37.47 25.36 -53.21
N GLN A 231 37.35 24.45 -52.24
CA GLN A 231 37.45 23.01 -52.47
C GLN A 231 36.32 22.49 -53.34
N VAL A 232 35.07 22.96 -53.09
CA VAL A 232 33.90 22.63 -53.92
C VAL A 232 34.11 23.08 -55.37
N THR A 233 34.63 24.29 -55.55
CA THR A 233 34.90 24.83 -56.88
C THR A 233 36.00 24.04 -57.59
N ALA A 234 37.10 23.71 -56.91
CA ALA A 234 38.20 22.92 -57.45
C ALA A 234 37.73 21.50 -57.85
N LEU A 235 36.96 20.81 -56.98
CA LEU A 235 36.43 19.50 -57.32
C LEU A 235 35.43 19.54 -58.47
N SER A 236 34.57 20.55 -58.53
CA SER A 236 33.64 20.77 -59.63
C SER A 236 34.36 20.96 -60.95
N THR A 237 35.50 21.74 -60.97
CA THR A 237 36.35 21.96 -62.15
C THR A 237 37.01 20.66 -62.58
N GLN A 238 37.57 19.90 -61.61
CA GLN A 238 38.18 18.59 -61.92
C GLN A 238 37.16 17.62 -62.50
N PHE A 239 35.97 17.56 -61.96
CA PHE A 239 34.89 16.72 -62.45
C PHE A 239 34.55 17.08 -63.93
N GLN A 240 34.39 18.36 -64.20
CA GLN A 240 34.15 18.83 -65.62
C GLN A 240 35.28 18.50 -66.56
N GLN A 241 36.54 18.55 -66.12
CA GLN A 241 37.67 18.17 -66.90
C GLN A 241 37.62 16.66 -67.21
N CYS A 242 37.48 15.83 -66.23
CA CYS A 242 37.37 14.38 -66.39
C CYS A 242 36.21 13.97 -67.34
N ASP A 243 35.04 14.65 -67.20
CA ASP A 243 33.89 14.38 -68.08
C ASP A 243 34.16 14.76 -69.59
N ARG A 244 34.99 15.76 -69.82
CA ARG A 244 35.43 16.11 -71.15
C ARG A 244 36.45 15.15 -71.73
N ASP A 245 37.37 14.64 -70.86
CA ASP A 245 38.43 13.70 -71.30
C ASP A 245 37.88 12.29 -71.51
N TYR A 246 36.68 11.98 -70.99
CA TYR A 246 36.03 10.71 -71.15
C TYR A 246 35.09 10.62 -72.39
N LYS A 247 34.72 11.77 -72.93
CA LYS A 247 33.90 11.89 -74.14
C LYS A 247 34.79 12.04 -75.39
#